data_6e0cf5087abd73946e06b6bfa485e198
#
_entry.id   6e0cf5087abd73946e06b6bfa485e198
#
_cell.length_a   1.000
_cell.length_b   1.000
_cell.length_c   1.000
_cell.angle_alpha   90.00
_cell.angle_beta   90.00
_cell.angle_gamma   90.00
#
_symmetry.space_group_name_H-M   'P 1'
#
loop_
_entity.id
_entity.type
_entity.pdbx_description
1 polymer ?
#
loop_
_entity_poly.entity_id
_entity_poly.type
_entity_poly.pdbx_seq_one_letter_code
_entity_poly.pdbx_strand_id
1 'polypeptide(L)'
;MNHKIKNFVGNFLLFTIFYAALVIGATAIYVHYNFGIVTIDKFLSVLDEVFYLDWAVRKIKIYTSLLLFVAFLGIRFLKVKYVAICSFLLFLLPILEFDIISYFRYRNITTNFFEENYVEPKIDQTKRNNIIILYLESFEEQFATPEIAPFLANLKKENLSFDGFTQITSTFSTIHAQFASMCGIVLKQENTDIADDYMNFMPNISCMSDLLKKIGYTTAYYKAANTTFSRANFFAKQHSFDVVKGFVEFKEDAAKITKDYEGNVFGGLKDSVLFELAKKEISGLKQPFFATITSLDMHEYPEVYYDPACERKFGNVRDAASCTAKSVENFVNWFKQQPFYKNTTLVILGDHQVYTKFLSASPVLNIFINSAKSTDFTDRKFTTLDFAPTILEAAGYNIEEFGIGRSLFSKKQTLFEKDGNKFSLMVVAKNKLFDKMKKFDNTISSYKPYKLNTVLDNKALQNYTDFGVENEWCNKATQFSMTADNISENGAFLKMKYLRMKEPFIIYANDVKIFENDTSEIVGFREEVFNTHLPKQVFEDGNKLTIKISWPYNNVNVVFGLCIKEFSINDK
;
A
#
# COMPACT_ATOMS: atom_id res chain seq x y z
N MET A 1 -15.38 35.32 -39.13
CA MET A 1 -15.26 35.47 -37.66
C MET A 1 -14.70 36.84 -37.36
N ASN A 2 -15.39 37.67 -36.56
CA ASN A 2 -15.06 39.05 -36.26
C ASN A 2 -13.66 39.15 -35.62
N HIS A 3 -12.84 40.12 -36.02
CA HIS A 3 -11.44 40.29 -35.54
C HIS A 3 -11.36 40.33 -33.99
N LYS A 4 -12.36 40.92 -33.34
CA LYS A 4 -12.49 40.96 -31.88
C LYS A 4 -12.66 39.56 -31.26
N ILE A 5 -13.42 38.67 -31.90
CA ILE A 5 -13.62 37.29 -31.45
C ILE A 5 -12.33 36.48 -31.60
N LYS A 6 -11.60 36.65 -32.74
CA LYS A 6 -10.30 35.97 -32.92
C LYS A 6 -9.29 36.36 -31.85
N ASN A 7 -9.20 37.65 -31.53
CA ASN A 7 -8.29 38.13 -30.49
C ASN A 7 -8.70 37.68 -29.10
N PHE A 8 -9.99 37.61 -28.79
CA PHE A 8 -10.49 37.07 -27.50
C PHE A 8 -10.14 35.59 -27.35
N VAL A 9 -10.45 34.77 -28.35
CA VAL A 9 -10.16 33.34 -28.34
C VAL A 9 -8.64 33.10 -28.23
N GLY A 10 -7.82 33.85 -28.96
CA GLY A 10 -6.36 33.74 -28.89
C GLY A 10 -5.80 34.09 -27.51
N ASN A 11 -6.28 35.17 -26.90
CA ASN A 11 -5.86 35.55 -25.54
C ASN A 11 -6.33 34.55 -24.48
N PHE A 12 -7.55 34.01 -24.61
CA PHE A 12 -8.06 32.99 -23.72
C PHE A 12 -7.25 31.69 -23.81
N LEU A 13 -6.94 31.26 -25.03
CA LEU A 13 -6.09 30.06 -25.24
C LEU A 13 -4.70 30.25 -24.64
N LEU A 14 -4.08 31.41 -24.89
CA LEU A 14 -2.77 31.74 -24.33
C LEU A 14 -2.79 31.77 -22.79
N PHE A 15 -3.86 32.32 -22.20
CA PHE A 15 -4.06 32.32 -20.75
C PHE A 15 -4.15 30.88 -20.20
N THR A 16 -4.95 30.04 -20.85
CA THR A 16 -5.13 28.63 -20.41
C THR A 16 -3.80 27.86 -20.48
N ILE A 17 -3.04 28.02 -21.57
CA ILE A 17 -1.72 27.37 -21.73
C ILE A 17 -0.75 27.87 -20.67
N PHE A 18 -0.69 29.18 -20.43
CA PHE A 18 0.22 29.74 -19.45
C PHE A 18 -0.14 29.33 -18.00
N TYR A 19 -1.43 29.32 -17.69
CA TYR A 19 -1.89 28.83 -16.39
C TYR A 19 -1.55 27.33 -16.17
N ALA A 20 -1.81 26.49 -17.17
CA ALA A 20 -1.44 25.08 -17.11
C ALA A 20 0.08 24.89 -16.93
N ALA A 21 0.90 25.67 -17.65
CA ALA A 21 2.34 25.65 -17.51
C ALA A 21 2.81 26.06 -16.10
N LEU A 22 2.19 27.09 -15.52
CA LEU A 22 2.49 27.52 -14.15
C LEU A 22 2.15 26.43 -13.14
N VAL A 23 0.98 25.79 -13.24
CA VAL A 23 0.58 24.72 -12.33
C VAL A 23 1.55 23.53 -12.44
N ILE A 24 1.83 23.08 -13.65
CA ILE A 24 2.71 21.94 -13.91
C ILE A 24 4.14 22.23 -13.46
N GLY A 25 4.68 23.41 -13.83
CA GLY A 25 6.03 23.81 -13.44
C GLY A 25 6.18 24.00 -11.93
N ALA A 26 5.20 24.64 -11.28
CA ALA A 26 5.19 24.80 -9.83
C ALA A 26 5.12 23.44 -9.10
N THR A 27 4.33 22.51 -9.62
CA THR A 27 4.26 21.15 -9.09
C THR A 27 5.61 20.45 -9.22
N ALA A 28 6.27 20.51 -10.37
CA ALA A 28 7.59 19.93 -10.57
C ALA A 28 8.63 20.53 -9.62
N ILE A 29 8.64 21.85 -9.46
CA ILE A 29 9.53 22.55 -8.52
C ILE A 29 9.23 22.14 -7.08
N TYR A 30 7.95 22.06 -6.68
CA TYR A 30 7.53 21.64 -5.35
C TYR A 30 7.99 20.20 -5.05
N VAL A 31 7.77 19.29 -6.00
CA VAL A 31 8.18 17.90 -5.87
C VAL A 31 9.71 17.80 -5.80
N HIS A 32 10.41 18.50 -6.67
CA HIS A 32 11.88 18.54 -6.63
C HIS A 32 12.41 19.05 -5.28
N TYR A 33 11.83 20.13 -4.77
CA TYR A 33 12.29 20.74 -3.51
C TYR A 33 12.03 19.83 -2.31
N ASN A 34 10.85 19.18 -2.23
CA ASN A 34 10.45 18.39 -1.06
C ASN A 34 10.88 16.91 -1.14
N PHE A 35 10.93 16.33 -2.34
CA PHE A 35 11.11 14.88 -2.53
C PHE A 35 12.34 14.51 -3.38
N GLY A 36 13.07 15.47 -3.91
CA GLY A 36 14.22 15.23 -4.79
C GLY A 36 13.84 14.79 -6.19
N ILE A 37 14.73 14.05 -6.85
CA ILE A 37 14.46 13.44 -8.15
C ILE A 37 13.52 12.26 -7.92
N VAL A 38 12.30 12.37 -8.41
CA VAL A 38 11.23 11.39 -8.21
C VAL A 38 10.88 10.76 -9.54
N THR A 39 10.80 9.43 -9.59
CA THR A 39 10.26 8.77 -10.78
C THR A 39 8.78 9.09 -10.94
N ILE A 40 8.27 9.05 -12.17
CA ILE A 40 6.86 9.35 -12.42
C ILE A 40 5.92 8.37 -11.69
N ASP A 41 6.33 7.11 -11.53
CA ASP A 41 5.54 6.11 -10.78
C ASP A 41 5.42 6.49 -9.30
N LYS A 42 6.53 6.93 -8.68
CA LYS A 42 6.53 7.43 -7.30
C LYS A 42 5.65 8.67 -7.17
N PHE A 43 5.75 9.59 -8.13
CA PHE A 43 4.92 10.80 -8.15
C PHE A 43 3.43 10.46 -8.26
N LEU A 44 3.05 9.54 -9.15
CA LEU A 44 1.66 9.12 -9.35
C LEU A 44 1.11 8.38 -8.12
N SER A 45 1.90 7.51 -7.47
CA SER A 45 1.48 6.82 -6.26
C SER A 45 1.21 7.78 -5.09
N VAL A 46 2.06 8.80 -4.94
CA VAL A 46 1.87 9.83 -3.90
C VAL A 46 0.70 10.76 -4.22
N LEU A 47 0.45 11.07 -5.51
CA LEU A 47 -0.69 11.90 -5.89
C LEU A 47 -2.03 11.30 -5.44
N ASP A 48 -2.19 10.00 -5.61
CA ASP A 48 -3.41 9.32 -5.16
C ASP A 48 -3.63 9.51 -3.65
N GLU A 49 -2.59 9.41 -2.84
CA GLU A 49 -2.68 9.62 -1.39
C GLU A 49 -2.97 11.07 -1.00
N VAL A 50 -2.35 12.04 -1.70
CA VAL A 50 -2.52 13.49 -1.43
C VAL A 50 -3.96 13.96 -1.64
N PHE A 51 -4.63 13.44 -2.67
CA PHE A 51 -6.02 13.85 -2.97
C PHE A 51 -7.04 13.38 -1.91
N TYR A 52 -6.68 12.45 -1.02
CA TYR A 52 -7.54 12.01 0.08
C TYR A 52 -7.45 12.88 1.34
N LEU A 53 -6.50 13.81 1.40
CA LEU A 53 -6.29 14.67 2.58
C LEU A 53 -6.99 16.03 2.40
N ASP A 54 -8.05 16.30 3.12
CA ASP A 54 -8.83 17.55 3.06
C ASP A 54 -7.95 18.81 3.19
N TRP A 55 -6.92 18.76 4.04
CA TRP A 55 -6.00 19.86 4.22
C TRP A 55 -5.08 20.06 3.00
N ALA A 56 -4.64 18.97 2.37
CA ALA A 56 -3.84 19.01 1.15
C ALA A 56 -4.66 19.57 -0.02
N VAL A 57 -5.89 19.11 -0.18
CA VAL A 57 -6.84 19.64 -1.17
C VAL A 57 -7.11 21.13 -0.95
N ARG A 58 -7.26 21.59 0.31
CA ARG A 58 -7.40 23.02 0.61
C ARG A 58 -6.16 23.82 0.24
N LYS A 59 -4.95 23.32 0.57
CA LYS A 59 -3.70 23.96 0.16
C LYS A 59 -3.58 24.02 -1.38
N ILE A 60 -3.86 22.91 -2.08
CA ILE A 60 -3.85 22.86 -3.55
C ILE A 60 -4.81 23.93 -4.14
N LYS A 61 -6.03 24.05 -3.62
CA LYS A 61 -6.99 25.08 -4.05
C LYS A 61 -6.44 26.50 -3.87
N ILE A 62 -5.79 26.79 -2.75
CA ILE A 62 -5.18 28.09 -2.48
C ILE A 62 -4.04 28.37 -3.47
N TYR A 63 -3.11 27.42 -3.64
CA TYR A 63 -1.98 27.58 -4.55
C TYR A 63 -2.41 27.71 -6.02
N THR A 64 -3.36 26.89 -6.48
CA THR A 64 -3.87 26.99 -7.86
C THR A 64 -4.60 28.32 -8.09
N SER A 65 -5.34 28.82 -7.10
CA SER A 65 -5.97 30.15 -7.17
C SER A 65 -4.94 31.29 -7.23
N LEU A 66 -3.84 31.18 -6.49
CA LEU A 66 -2.75 32.13 -6.55
C LEU A 66 -2.06 32.11 -7.92
N LEU A 67 -1.79 30.90 -8.46
CA LEU A 67 -1.22 30.73 -9.79
C LEU A 67 -2.15 31.26 -10.90
N LEU A 68 -3.47 31.13 -10.72
CA LEU A 68 -4.46 31.73 -11.63
C LEU A 68 -4.34 33.25 -11.66
N PHE A 69 -4.17 33.88 -10.51
CA PHE A 69 -3.93 35.31 -10.39
C PHE A 69 -2.61 35.73 -11.04
N VAL A 70 -1.53 34.97 -10.82
CA VAL A 70 -0.23 35.20 -11.47
C VAL A 70 -0.33 35.07 -12.99
N ALA A 71 -1.08 34.09 -13.50
CA ALA A 71 -1.33 33.92 -14.93
C ALA A 71 -2.07 35.12 -15.51
N PHE A 72 -3.08 35.64 -14.81
CA PHE A 72 -3.80 36.83 -15.22
C PHE A 72 -2.89 38.06 -15.31
N LEU A 73 -2.05 38.28 -14.30
CA LEU A 73 -1.07 39.38 -14.32
C LEU A 73 -0.06 39.20 -15.45
N GLY A 74 0.45 37.98 -15.64
CA GLY A 74 1.40 37.68 -16.72
C GLY A 74 0.85 38.03 -18.11
N ILE A 75 -0.38 37.63 -18.42
CA ILE A 75 -1.04 37.97 -19.68
C ILE A 75 -1.30 39.47 -19.80
N ARG A 76 -1.58 40.15 -18.68
CA ARG A 76 -1.89 41.59 -18.67
C ARG A 76 -0.66 42.46 -18.87
N PHE A 77 0.49 42.05 -18.36
CA PHE A 77 1.69 42.89 -18.31
C PHE A 77 2.85 42.42 -19.19
N LEU A 78 2.89 41.13 -19.56
CA LEU A 78 3.96 40.58 -20.39
C LEU A 78 3.58 40.57 -21.88
N LYS A 79 4.59 40.71 -22.73
CA LYS A 79 4.39 40.49 -24.17
C LYS A 79 4.18 39.02 -24.45
N VAL A 80 3.32 38.70 -25.43
CA VAL A 80 2.94 37.33 -25.83
C VAL A 80 4.16 36.40 -25.99
N LYS A 81 5.25 36.91 -26.60
CA LYS A 81 6.48 36.13 -26.79
C LYS A 81 7.12 35.66 -25.48
N TYR A 82 7.08 36.47 -24.42
CA TYR A 82 7.64 36.09 -23.12
C TYR A 82 6.75 35.11 -22.41
N VAL A 83 5.43 35.27 -22.51
CA VAL A 83 4.47 34.30 -21.97
C VAL A 83 4.67 32.92 -22.62
N ALA A 84 4.84 32.89 -23.96
CA ALA A 84 5.08 31.64 -24.68
C ALA A 84 6.42 31.00 -24.29
N ILE A 85 7.49 31.76 -24.16
CA ILE A 85 8.80 31.25 -23.73
C ILE A 85 8.72 30.70 -22.29
N CYS A 86 8.12 31.44 -21.36
CA CYS A 86 7.94 30.99 -19.98
C CYS A 86 7.09 29.69 -19.90
N SER A 87 6.00 29.63 -20.66
CA SER A 87 5.16 28.44 -20.74
C SER A 87 5.97 27.24 -21.24
N PHE A 88 6.74 27.42 -22.31
CA PHE A 88 7.58 26.35 -22.84
C PHE A 88 8.61 25.85 -21.82
N LEU A 89 9.33 26.76 -21.17
CA LEU A 89 10.32 26.39 -20.15
C LEU A 89 9.67 25.68 -18.97
N LEU A 90 8.51 26.12 -18.50
CA LEU A 90 7.77 25.49 -17.41
C LEU A 90 7.28 24.09 -17.78
N PHE A 91 6.88 23.85 -19.04
CA PHE A 91 6.51 22.52 -19.51
C PHE A 91 7.70 21.56 -19.68
N LEU A 92 8.93 22.09 -19.82
CA LEU A 92 10.12 21.25 -19.85
C LEU A 92 10.52 20.72 -18.47
N LEU A 93 10.20 21.43 -17.38
CA LEU A 93 10.60 21.04 -16.02
C LEU A 93 10.15 19.61 -15.63
N PRO A 94 8.88 19.20 -15.81
CA PRO A 94 8.47 17.84 -15.49
C PRO A 94 9.18 16.77 -16.34
N ILE A 95 9.48 17.09 -17.60
CA ILE A 95 10.15 16.16 -18.52
C ILE A 95 11.57 15.85 -18.02
N LEU A 96 12.25 16.86 -17.50
CA LEU A 96 13.60 16.74 -16.94
C LEU A 96 13.56 16.10 -15.53
N GLU A 97 12.56 16.48 -14.73
CA GLU A 97 12.47 16.06 -13.33
C GLU A 97 12.00 14.61 -13.16
N PHE A 98 10.99 14.18 -13.93
CA PHE A 98 10.36 12.88 -13.73
C PHE A 98 10.83 11.80 -14.70
N ASP A 99 11.85 12.04 -15.50
CA ASP A 99 12.30 11.11 -16.55
C ASP A 99 11.12 10.48 -17.36
N ILE A 100 10.17 11.35 -17.72
CA ILE A 100 8.92 10.97 -18.41
C ILE A 100 9.21 10.17 -19.69
N ILE A 101 10.30 10.51 -20.39
CA ILE A 101 10.67 9.85 -21.66
C ILE A 101 11.00 8.38 -21.41
N SER A 102 11.80 8.08 -20.40
CA SER A 102 12.14 6.72 -20.03
C SER A 102 10.89 5.95 -19.58
N TYR A 103 10.04 6.56 -18.75
CA TYR A 103 8.78 5.97 -18.30
C TYR A 103 7.90 5.50 -19.47
N PHE A 104 7.59 6.39 -20.42
CA PHE A 104 6.76 6.01 -21.59
C PHE A 104 7.46 5.02 -22.52
N ARG A 105 8.77 5.13 -22.68
CA ARG A 105 9.54 4.22 -23.51
C ARG A 105 9.48 2.79 -22.96
N TYR A 106 9.65 2.60 -21.66
CA TYR A 106 9.75 1.26 -21.07
C TYR A 106 8.39 0.66 -20.73
N ARG A 107 7.38 1.45 -20.36
CA ARG A 107 6.03 0.95 -20.14
C ARG A 107 5.39 0.34 -21.40
N ASN A 108 5.78 0.78 -22.56
CA ASN A 108 5.29 0.24 -23.84
C ASN A 108 6.14 -0.89 -24.42
N ILE A 109 7.27 -1.23 -23.80
CA ILE A 109 8.09 -2.36 -24.23
C ILE A 109 7.52 -3.63 -23.59
N THR A 110 7.25 -4.64 -24.41
CA THR A 110 6.99 -6.01 -23.95
C THR A 110 8.32 -6.72 -23.80
N THR A 111 8.56 -7.36 -22.69
CA THR A 111 9.78 -8.13 -22.40
C THR A 111 9.43 -9.52 -21.92
N ASN A 112 10.29 -10.49 -22.19
CA ASN A 112 10.22 -11.84 -21.62
C ASN A 112 11.10 -11.95 -20.36
N PHE A 113 11.52 -10.83 -19.80
CA PHE A 113 12.45 -10.79 -18.66
C PHE A 113 12.00 -11.64 -17.49
N PHE A 114 10.70 -11.58 -17.16
CA PHE A 114 10.16 -12.38 -16.06
C PHE A 114 10.09 -13.86 -16.40
N GLU A 115 9.68 -14.22 -17.62
CA GLU A 115 9.64 -15.61 -18.08
C GLU A 115 11.02 -16.26 -18.06
N GLU A 116 12.06 -15.50 -18.34
CA GLU A 116 13.45 -15.96 -18.39
C GLU A 116 14.10 -16.07 -17.01
N ASN A 117 13.65 -15.28 -16.02
CA ASN A 117 14.32 -15.16 -14.75
C ASN A 117 13.47 -15.57 -13.54
N TYR A 118 12.15 -15.77 -13.70
CA TYR A 118 11.26 -16.18 -12.62
C TYR A 118 11.49 -17.65 -12.27
N VAL A 119 11.71 -17.89 -11.00
CA VAL A 119 11.83 -19.24 -10.43
C VAL A 119 10.70 -19.45 -9.44
N GLU A 120 9.83 -20.43 -9.70
CA GLU A 120 8.81 -20.84 -8.74
C GLU A 120 9.50 -21.41 -7.49
N PRO A 121 9.30 -20.77 -6.32
CA PRO A 121 10.01 -21.19 -5.12
C PRO A 121 9.51 -22.55 -4.62
N LYS A 122 10.44 -23.39 -4.22
CA LYS A 122 10.15 -24.69 -3.62
C LYS A 122 10.87 -24.80 -2.29
N ILE A 123 10.13 -25.16 -1.26
CA ILE A 123 10.66 -25.39 0.08
C ILE A 123 10.63 -26.89 0.39
N ASP A 124 11.67 -27.39 1.03
CA ASP A 124 11.61 -28.73 1.60
C ASP A 124 10.57 -28.76 2.74
N GLN A 125 10.04 -29.92 3.05
CA GLN A 125 9.03 -30.03 4.12
C GLN A 125 9.65 -30.04 5.53
N THR A 126 10.94 -29.80 5.64
CA THR A 126 11.65 -29.77 6.91
C THR A 126 11.44 -28.44 7.59
N LYS A 127 10.89 -28.44 8.77
CA LYS A 127 10.75 -27.24 9.60
C LYS A 127 12.10 -26.76 10.07
N ARG A 128 12.33 -25.45 9.98
CA ARG A 128 13.55 -24.77 10.41
C ARG A 128 13.25 -23.79 11.54
N ASN A 129 14.04 -22.74 11.66
CA ASN A 129 13.83 -21.68 12.64
C ASN A 129 12.46 -21.02 12.47
N ASN A 130 11.88 -20.55 13.56
CA ASN A 130 10.86 -19.51 13.48
C ASN A 130 11.44 -18.29 12.77
N ILE A 131 10.59 -17.50 12.14
CA ILE A 131 11.01 -16.29 11.42
C ILE A 131 10.19 -15.10 11.94
N ILE A 132 10.89 -14.02 12.30
CA ILE A 132 10.26 -12.75 12.60
C ILE A 132 10.86 -11.72 11.65
N ILE A 133 10.02 -10.96 10.93
CA ILE A 133 10.45 -9.79 10.17
C ILE A 133 9.88 -8.56 10.84
N LEU A 134 10.75 -7.68 11.28
CA LEU A 134 10.40 -6.38 11.83
C LEU A 134 10.62 -5.34 10.74
N TYR A 135 9.53 -4.95 10.06
CA TYR A 135 9.55 -3.88 9.07
C TYR A 135 9.48 -2.54 9.77
N LEU A 136 10.54 -1.74 9.61
CA LEU A 136 10.61 -0.38 10.11
C LEU A 136 10.24 0.59 8.99
N GLU A 137 9.16 1.32 9.19
CA GLU A 137 8.67 2.33 8.25
C GLU A 137 9.78 3.33 7.89
N SER A 138 10.07 3.47 6.59
CA SER A 138 11.03 4.45 6.04
C SER A 138 12.41 4.46 6.72
N PHE A 139 12.90 3.32 7.24
CA PHE A 139 14.10 3.30 8.08
C PHE A 139 15.36 2.97 7.26
N GLU A 140 16.17 4.00 7.01
CA GLU A 140 17.43 3.89 6.28
C GLU A 140 18.64 3.63 7.20
N GLU A 141 19.73 3.09 6.64
CA GLU A 141 20.99 2.87 7.35
C GLU A 141 21.59 4.13 7.99
N GLN A 142 21.39 5.29 7.35
CA GLN A 142 21.87 6.57 7.88
C GLN A 142 21.28 6.94 9.24
N PHE A 143 20.20 6.29 9.67
CA PHE A 143 19.65 6.47 11.02
C PHE A 143 20.30 5.53 12.04
N ALA A 144 20.88 4.40 11.61
CA ALA A 144 21.55 3.45 12.50
C ALA A 144 22.99 3.90 12.84
N THR A 145 23.12 5.07 13.43
CA THR A 145 24.42 5.66 13.84
C THR A 145 24.53 5.75 15.36
N PRO A 146 25.76 5.84 15.91
CA PRO A 146 25.96 6.03 17.35
C PRO A 146 25.29 7.28 17.91
N GLU A 147 25.02 8.28 17.07
CA GLU A 147 24.41 9.54 17.47
C GLU A 147 22.88 9.46 17.51
N ILE A 148 22.25 8.77 16.56
CA ILE A 148 20.79 8.71 16.37
C ILE A 148 20.20 7.47 17.04
N ALA A 149 20.78 6.30 16.76
CA ALA A 149 20.28 5.00 17.18
C ALA A 149 21.46 4.09 17.62
N PRO A 150 22.12 4.38 18.75
CA PRO A 150 23.34 3.68 19.19
C PRO A 150 23.13 2.17 19.32
N PHE A 151 21.96 1.73 19.77
CA PHE A 151 21.63 0.31 19.87
C PHE A 151 21.64 -0.37 18.49
N LEU A 152 20.96 0.21 17.50
CA LEU A 152 20.91 -0.35 16.14
C LEU A 152 22.28 -0.31 15.45
N ALA A 153 23.06 0.74 15.69
CA ALA A 153 24.43 0.85 15.19
C ALA A 153 25.34 -0.29 15.72
N ASN A 154 25.20 -0.64 17.00
CA ASN A 154 25.93 -1.76 17.60
C ASN A 154 25.37 -3.10 17.11
N LEU A 155 24.05 -3.23 17.06
CA LEU A 155 23.40 -4.45 16.61
C LEU A 155 23.78 -4.82 15.17
N LYS A 156 23.89 -3.81 14.28
CA LYS A 156 24.39 -3.99 12.89
C LYS A 156 25.83 -4.51 12.86
N LYS A 157 26.71 -4.04 13.75
CA LYS A 157 28.10 -4.50 13.82
C LYS A 157 28.24 -5.93 14.36
N GLU A 158 27.33 -6.33 15.25
CA GLU A 158 27.37 -7.64 15.92
C GLU A 158 26.68 -8.74 15.12
N ASN A 159 25.88 -8.38 14.12
CA ASN A 159 25.04 -9.31 13.35
C ASN A 159 25.27 -9.15 11.85
N LEU A 160 24.79 -10.11 11.08
CA LEU A 160 24.85 -10.06 9.63
C LEU A 160 23.99 -8.91 9.09
N SER A 161 24.57 -8.15 8.17
CA SER A 161 23.93 -7.08 7.41
C SER A 161 24.55 -7.03 6.03
N PHE A 162 23.78 -6.64 5.01
CA PHE A 162 24.25 -6.52 3.63
C PHE A 162 24.25 -5.06 3.21
N ASP A 163 25.38 -4.63 2.63
CA ASP A 163 25.57 -3.30 2.06
C ASP A 163 25.20 -3.29 0.56
N GLY A 164 24.98 -2.11 -0.03
CA GLY A 164 24.75 -1.98 -1.49
C GLY A 164 23.31 -2.18 -1.94
N PHE A 165 22.34 -2.06 -1.04
CA PHE A 165 20.92 -2.01 -1.37
C PHE A 165 20.60 -0.85 -2.32
N THR A 166 19.76 -1.13 -3.31
CA THR A 166 19.20 -0.13 -4.21
C THR A 166 17.69 -0.28 -4.29
N GLN A 167 16.98 0.80 -3.98
CA GLN A 167 15.55 0.83 -4.16
C GLN A 167 15.19 0.97 -5.63
N ILE A 168 14.29 0.10 -6.09
CA ILE A 168 13.84 0.08 -7.49
C ILE A 168 12.41 0.58 -7.61
N THR A 169 12.00 0.90 -8.83
CA THR A 169 10.62 1.23 -9.18
C THR A 169 9.66 0.15 -8.67
N SER A 170 8.50 0.55 -8.21
CA SER A 170 7.46 -0.32 -7.61
C SER A 170 7.82 -0.95 -6.25
N THR A 171 8.75 -0.36 -5.48
CA THR A 171 9.03 -0.77 -4.08
C THR A 171 9.09 0.44 -3.13
N PHE A 172 8.43 1.55 -3.48
CA PHE A 172 8.53 2.82 -2.74
C PHE A 172 7.56 2.96 -1.57
N SER A 173 6.59 2.10 -1.43
CA SER A 173 5.63 2.15 -0.32
C SER A 173 5.65 0.85 0.46
N THR A 174 5.22 0.91 1.71
CA THR A 174 5.22 -0.18 2.66
C THR A 174 4.66 -1.48 2.06
N ILE A 175 3.46 -1.44 1.47
CA ILE A 175 2.83 -2.66 0.94
C ILE A 175 3.56 -3.23 -0.28
N HIS A 176 4.09 -2.36 -1.16
CA HIS A 176 4.85 -2.79 -2.32
C HIS A 176 6.20 -3.39 -1.92
N ALA A 177 6.88 -2.79 -0.95
CA ALA A 177 8.15 -3.30 -0.43
C ALA A 177 7.97 -4.62 0.34
N GLN A 178 6.93 -4.73 1.17
CA GLN A 178 6.59 -5.97 1.87
C GLN A 178 6.25 -7.10 0.89
N PHE A 179 5.41 -6.80 -0.11
CA PHE A 179 5.11 -7.77 -1.16
C PHE A 179 6.39 -8.23 -1.86
N ALA A 180 7.22 -7.30 -2.30
CA ALA A 180 8.46 -7.60 -3.02
C ALA A 180 9.44 -8.42 -2.17
N SER A 181 9.62 -8.07 -0.89
CA SER A 181 10.54 -8.77 0.03
C SER A 181 10.03 -10.13 0.50
N MET A 182 8.74 -10.41 0.39
CA MET A 182 8.14 -11.69 0.76
C MET A 182 7.84 -12.59 -0.43
N CYS A 183 7.66 -12.02 -1.64
CA CYS A 183 7.25 -12.77 -2.82
C CYS A 183 8.32 -12.81 -3.94
N GLY A 184 9.43 -12.05 -3.78
CA GLY A 184 10.53 -12.02 -4.76
C GLY A 184 10.15 -11.47 -6.12
N ILE A 185 9.06 -10.69 -6.20
CA ILE A 185 8.55 -10.07 -7.43
C ILE A 185 7.89 -8.73 -7.09
N VAL A 186 7.86 -7.78 -8.03
CA VAL A 186 7.19 -6.50 -7.81
C VAL A 186 5.67 -6.65 -7.90
N LEU A 187 4.95 -5.93 -7.05
CA LEU A 187 3.51 -5.79 -7.19
C LEU A 187 3.23 -4.80 -8.33
N LYS A 188 2.60 -5.27 -9.39
CA LYS A 188 2.09 -4.41 -10.47
C LYS A 188 0.60 -4.20 -10.30
N GLN A 189 0.23 -2.96 -10.06
CA GLN A 189 -1.14 -2.49 -10.13
C GLN A 189 -1.28 -1.66 -11.40
N GLU A 190 -2.02 -2.13 -12.39
CA GLU A 190 -2.32 -1.35 -13.60
C GLU A 190 -3.57 -0.51 -13.34
N ASN A 191 -3.45 0.81 -13.55
CA ASN A 191 -4.51 1.81 -13.30
C ASN A 191 -5.68 1.76 -14.30
N THR A 192 -5.98 0.63 -14.93
CA THR A 192 -6.97 0.59 -16.01
C THR A 192 -8.36 0.14 -15.58
N ASP A 193 -8.48 -0.60 -14.45
CA ASP A 193 -9.78 -0.92 -13.83
C ASP A 193 -9.59 -0.92 -12.31
N ILE A 194 -9.85 0.22 -11.72
CA ILE A 194 -9.47 0.61 -10.36
C ILE A 194 -9.92 -0.38 -9.27
N ALA A 195 -11.01 -1.10 -9.47
CA ALA A 195 -11.59 -1.94 -8.42
C ALA A 195 -10.97 -3.34 -8.33
N ASP A 196 -10.74 -4.03 -9.44
CA ASP A 196 -10.25 -5.43 -9.42
C ASP A 196 -8.73 -5.51 -9.24
N ASP A 197 -7.97 -4.56 -9.79
CA ASP A 197 -6.51 -4.51 -9.66
C ASP A 197 -6.06 -4.07 -8.26
N TYR A 198 -6.84 -3.24 -7.59
CA TYR A 198 -6.47 -2.68 -6.28
C TYR A 198 -6.57 -3.68 -5.12
N MET A 199 -7.33 -4.76 -5.29
CA MET A 199 -7.45 -5.86 -4.32
C MET A 199 -6.70 -7.12 -4.75
N ASN A 200 -5.97 -7.07 -5.87
CA ASN A 200 -5.27 -8.20 -6.43
C ASN A 200 -3.79 -8.17 -6.05
N PHE A 201 -3.43 -9.04 -5.14
CA PHE A 201 -2.04 -9.26 -4.72
C PHE A 201 -1.44 -10.51 -5.38
N MET A 202 -1.77 -10.74 -6.66
CA MET A 202 -1.20 -11.82 -7.46
C MET A 202 -1.38 -13.21 -6.82
N PRO A 203 -2.62 -13.67 -6.60
CA PRO A 203 -2.93 -14.87 -5.81
C PRO A 203 -2.35 -16.17 -6.39
N ASN A 204 -1.88 -16.16 -7.64
CA ASN A 204 -1.30 -17.33 -8.31
C ASN A 204 0.22 -17.46 -8.16
N ILE A 205 0.84 -16.62 -7.33
CA ILE A 205 2.23 -16.82 -6.95
C ILE A 205 2.31 -17.33 -5.52
N SER A 206 3.44 -17.94 -5.18
CA SER A 206 3.73 -18.31 -3.80
C SER A 206 4.60 -17.24 -3.14
N CYS A 207 4.12 -16.64 -2.05
CA CYS A 207 4.95 -15.82 -1.19
C CYS A 207 5.54 -16.67 -0.05
N MET A 208 6.47 -16.11 0.71
CA MET A 208 7.12 -16.79 1.83
C MET A 208 6.11 -17.36 2.83
N SER A 209 5.06 -16.63 3.16
CA SER A 209 3.98 -17.06 4.05
C SER A 209 3.24 -18.30 3.52
N ASP A 210 2.99 -18.37 2.20
CA ASP A 210 2.32 -19.51 1.58
C ASP A 210 3.16 -20.80 1.70
N LEU A 211 4.46 -20.69 1.42
CA LEU A 211 5.37 -21.82 1.52
C LEU A 211 5.51 -22.33 2.95
N LEU A 212 5.70 -21.40 3.89
CA LEU A 212 5.86 -21.73 5.30
C LEU A 212 4.56 -22.32 5.87
N LYS A 213 3.41 -21.78 5.48
CA LYS A 213 2.10 -22.33 5.86
C LYS A 213 1.93 -23.78 5.39
N LYS A 214 2.28 -24.07 4.12
CA LYS A 214 2.21 -25.43 3.54
C LYS A 214 3.00 -26.47 4.35
N ILE A 215 4.09 -26.07 5.00
CA ILE A 215 4.91 -26.95 5.83
C ILE A 215 4.59 -26.86 7.33
N GLY A 216 3.46 -26.19 7.68
CA GLY A 216 2.88 -26.22 9.03
C GLY A 216 3.37 -25.14 9.98
N TYR A 217 3.84 -24.00 9.46
CA TYR A 217 4.04 -22.79 10.27
C TYR A 217 2.71 -22.13 10.63
N THR A 218 2.65 -21.55 11.81
CA THR A 218 1.64 -20.54 12.14
C THR A 218 2.11 -19.20 11.58
N THR A 219 1.26 -18.51 10.82
CA THR A 219 1.62 -17.28 10.12
C THR A 219 0.87 -16.08 10.69
N ALA A 220 1.58 -15.00 10.99
CA ALA A 220 1.00 -13.81 11.63
C ALA A 220 1.49 -12.51 10.96
N TYR A 221 0.55 -11.57 10.76
CA TYR A 221 0.79 -10.26 10.18
C TYR A 221 0.30 -9.18 11.14
N TYR A 222 1.21 -8.41 11.69
CA TYR A 222 0.95 -7.33 12.63
C TYR A 222 1.40 -5.99 12.06
N LYS A 223 0.59 -4.95 12.20
CA LYS A 223 0.98 -3.59 11.79
C LYS A 223 0.41 -2.53 12.72
N ALA A 224 1.10 -1.39 12.80
CA ALA A 224 0.63 -0.24 13.57
C ALA A 224 -0.61 0.42 12.97
N ALA A 225 -0.65 0.55 11.64
CA ALA A 225 -1.79 1.12 10.93
C ALA A 225 -2.98 0.15 10.88
N ASN A 226 -4.15 0.66 10.47
CA ASN A 226 -5.29 -0.18 10.15
C ASN A 226 -4.93 -1.18 9.03
N THR A 227 -5.37 -2.43 9.15
CA THR A 227 -5.10 -3.49 8.16
C THR A 227 -5.75 -3.19 6.80
N THR A 228 -6.80 -2.38 6.76
CA THR A 228 -7.42 -1.93 5.51
C THR A 228 -6.60 -0.87 4.77
N PHE A 229 -5.70 -0.16 5.47
CA PHE A 229 -4.81 0.81 4.84
C PHE A 229 -3.86 0.09 3.87
N SER A 230 -3.77 0.62 2.64
CA SER A 230 -3.05 0.01 1.51
C SER A 230 -3.50 -1.44 1.21
N ARG A 231 -4.71 -1.83 1.62
CA ARG A 231 -5.27 -3.17 1.41
C ARG A 231 -4.43 -4.33 1.95
N ALA A 232 -3.64 -4.09 2.98
CA ALA A 232 -2.77 -5.08 3.58
C ALA A 232 -3.52 -6.34 4.08
N ASN A 233 -4.78 -6.19 4.51
CA ASN A 233 -5.66 -7.30 4.87
C ASN A 233 -5.94 -8.25 3.69
N PHE A 234 -6.05 -7.73 2.45
CA PHE A 234 -6.22 -8.58 1.26
C PHE A 234 -4.92 -9.30 0.90
N PHE A 235 -3.78 -8.60 0.97
CA PHE A 235 -2.48 -9.23 0.83
C PHE A 235 -2.32 -10.40 1.82
N ALA A 236 -2.53 -10.14 3.10
CA ALA A 236 -2.38 -11.15 4.13
C ALA A 236 -3.34 -12.35 3.94
N LYS A 237 -4.60 -12.10 3.54
CA LYS A 237 -5.56 -13.16 3.23
C LYS A 237 -5.15 -13.99 2.02
N GLN A 238 -4.74 -13.35 0.92
CA GLN A 238 -4.36 -14.03 -0.31
C GLN A 238 -3.08 -14.84 -0.16
N HIS A 239 -2.22 -14.46 0.78
CA HIS A 239 -0.92 -15.11 1.02
C HIS A 239 -0.83 -15.79 2.39
N SER A 240 -1.91 -16.46 2.78
CA SER A 240 -1.95 -17.51 3.81
C SER A 240 -1.51 -17.07 5.21
N PHE A 241 -1.77 -15.83 5.62
CA PHE A 241 -1.61 -15.42 7.01
C PHE A 241 -2.80 -15.87 7.85
N ASP A 242 -2.54 -16.59 8.96
CA ASP A 242 -3.56 -17.08 9.91
C ASP A 242 -4.09 -15.99 10.81
N VAL A 243 -3.19 -15.11 11.25
CA VAL A 243 -3.48 -14.01 12.17
C VAL A 243 -3.16 -12.70 11.48
N VAL A 244 -4.13 -11.79 11.42
CA VAL A 244 -3.96 -10.47 10.82
C VAL A 244 -4.50 -9.46 11.82
N LYS A 245 -3.62 -8.63 12.40
CA LYS A 245 -4.01 -7.62 13.38
C LYS A 245 -3.32 -6.29 13.11
N GLY A 246 -4.10 -5.22 13.13
CA GLY A 246 -3.64 -3.84 13.06
C GLY A 246 -4.31 -2.97 14.10
N PHE A 247 -4.38 -1.69 13.85
CA PHE A 247 -4.93 -0.71 14.80
C PHE A 247 -6.30 -1.11 15.35
N VAL A 248 -7.22 -1.53 14.48
CA VAL A 248 -8.59 -1.84 14.89
C VAL A 248 -8.63 -3.07 15.81
N GLU A 249 -7.94 -4.14 15.42
CA GLU A 249 -7.92 -5.40 16.16
C GLU A 249 -7.15 -5.29 17.48
N PHE A 250 -6.23 -4.34 17.58
CA PHE A 250 -5.44 -4.09 18.79
C PHE A 250 -6.01 -3.02 19.72
N LYS A 251 -6.99 -2.25 19.28
CA LYS A 251 -7.48 -1.04 19.99
C LYS A 251 -7.80 -1.26 21.46
N GLU A 252 -8.53 -2.33 21.78
CA GLU A 252 -8.91 -2.64 23.16
C GLU A 252 -7.71 -3.04 24.02
N ASP A 253 -6.78 -3.82 23.48
CA ASP A 253 -5.57 -4.25 24.20
C ASP A 253 -4.57 -3.10 24.32
N ALA A 254 -4.46 -2.23 23.33
CA ALA A 254 -3.66 -1.00 23.38
C ALA A 254 -4.13 -0.06 24.50
N ALA A 255 -5.44 0.12 24.64
CA ALA A 255 -6.03 0.95 25.69
C ALA A 255 -5.76 0.41 27.13
N LYS A 256 -5.47 -0.89 27.27
CA LYS A 256 -5.04 -1.50 28.55
C LYS A 256 -3.58 -1.20 28.87
N ILE A 257 -2.73 -0.99 27.85
CA ILE A 257 -1.31 -0.62 28.01
C ILE A 257 -1.19 0.85 28.39
N THR A 258 -1.84 1.74 27.61
CA THR A 258 -1.83 3.18 27.83
C THR A 258 -3.08 3.82 27.24
N LYS A 259 -3.52 4.93 27.81
CA LYS A 259 -4.59 5.76 27.22
C LYS A 259 -4.10 6.54 25.98
N ASP A 260 -2.80 6.76 25.90
CA ASP A 260 -2.11 7.48 24.82
C ASP A 260 -1.44 6.48 23.86
N TYR A 261 -2.25 5.62 23.24
CA TYR A 261 -1.77 4.56 22.33
C TYR A 261 -1.79 4.97 20.87
N GLU A 262 -2.54 6.00 20.50
CA GLU A 262 -2.62 6.49 19.14
C GLU A 262 -1.39 7.35 18.80
N GLY A 263 -0.83 7.09 17.64
CA GLY A 263 0.38 7.75 17.15
C GLY A 263 0.10 8.60 15.92
N ASN A 264 0.54 8.12 14.77
CA ASN A 264 0.55 8.85 13.51
C ASN A 264 -0.81 9.46 13.12
N VAL A 265 -0.76 10.56 12.34
CA VAL A 265 -1.94 11.30 11.83
C VAL A 265 -2.90 10.48 10.96
N PHE A 266 -2.48 9.29 10.50
CA PHE A 266 -3.36 8.34 9.80
C PHE A 266 -4.20 7.47 10.75
N GLY A 267 -4.15 7.69 12.08
CA GLY A 267 -4.84 6.86 13.04
C GLY A 267 -4.21 5.46 13.14
N GLY A 268 -3.06 5.36 13.76
CA GLY A 268 -2.38 4.10 14.01
C GLY A 268 -1.87 4.02 15.44
N LEU A 269 -1.33 2.86 15.81
CA LEU A 269 -0.65 2.67 17.08
C LEU A 269 0.72 3.36 17.05
N LYS A 270 1.16 3.87 18.19
CA LYS A 270 2.57 4.18 18.41
C LYS A 270 3.41 2.91 18.25
N ASP A 271 4.61 3.04 17.69
CA ASP A 271 5.54 1.91 17.56
C ASP A 271 5.81 1.24 18.91
N SER A 272 5.97 2.02 19.97
CA SER A 272 6.16 1.53 21.33
C SER A 272 5.01 0.63 21.81
N VAL A 273 3.78 0.96 21.47
CA VAL A 273 2.59 0.18 21.83
C VAL A 273 2.45 -1.06 20.94
N LEU A 274 2.65 -0.89 19.63
CA LEU A 274 2.64 -2.03 18.68
C LEU A 274 3.62 -3.12 19.13
N PHE A 275 4.85 -2.76 19.49
CA PHE A 275 5.86 -3.75 19.86
C PHE A 275 5.50 -4.49 21.17
N GLU A 276 4.92 -3.81 22.15
CA GLU A 276 4.41 -4.48 23.37
C GLU A 276 3.28 -5.47 23.05
N LEU A 277 2.34 -5.10 22.18
CA LEU A 277 1.29 -6.01 21.71
C LEU A 277 1.86 -7.18 20.93
N ALA A 278 2.81 -6.93 20.02
CA ALA A 278 3.46 -7.97 19.23
C ALA A 278 4.24 -8.97 20.11
N LYS A 279 4.90 -8.53 21.18
CA LYS A 279 5.54 -9.41 22.17
C LYS A 279 4.54 -10.40 22.77
N LYS A 280 3.37 -9.91 23.20
CA LYS A 280 2.29 -10.72 23.75
C LYS A 280 1.78 -11.74 22.73
N GLU A 281 1.47 -11.30 21.51
CA GLU A 281 0.95 -12.14 20.44
C GLU A 281 1.96 -13.24 20.06
N ILE A 282 3.22 -12.88 19.80
CA ILE A 282 4.28 -13.81 19.39
C ILE A 282 4.55 -14.85 20.48
N SER A 283 4.49 -14.45 21.77
CA SER A 283 4.64 -15.40 22.89
C SER A 283 3.59 -16.50 22.88
N GLY A 284 2.40 -16.22 22.32
CA GLY A 284 1.29 -17.18 22.22
C GLY A 284 1.27 -18.00 20.92
N LEU A 285 2.13 -17.73 19.94
CA LEU A 285 2.12 -18.43 18.66
C LEU A 285 2.62 -19.88 18.81
N LYS A 286 1.93 -20.78 18.15
CA LYS A 286 2.38 -22.18 18.01
C LYS A 286 3.60 -22.25 17.10
N GLN A 287 4.68 -22.85 17.58
CA GLN A 287 5.90 -23.08 16.81
C GLN A 287 5.76 -24.27 15.84
N PRO A 288 6.42 -24.24 14.67
CA PRO A 288 7.15 -23.10 14.16
C PRO A 288 6.21 -21.99 13.71
N PHE A 289 6.66 -20.74 13.77
CA PHE A 289 5.88 -19.61 13.35
C PHE A 289 6.67 -18.66 12.41
N PHE A 290 5.93 -17.96 11.57
CA PHE A 290 6.38 -16.84 10.77
C PHE A 290 5.54 -15.61 11.13
N ALA A 291 6.17 -14.56 11.62
CA ALA A 291 5.50 -13.34 12.01
C ALA A 291 6.13 -12.11 11.35
N THR A 292 5.30 -11.18 10.89
CA THR A 292 5.73 -9.86 10.43
C THR A 292 5.16 -8.78 11.34
N ILE A 293 5.94 -7.75 11.62
CA ILE A 293 5.54 -6.59 12.42
C ILE A 293 5.93 -5.35 11.64
N THR A 294 4.99 -4.43 11.43
CA THR A 294 5.22 -3.21 10.63
C THR A 294 4.99 -1.97 11.47
N SER A 295 6.05 -1.19 11.70
CA SER A 295 6.00 0.10 12.41
C SER A 295 5.34 1.20 11.58
N LEU A 296 5.13 2.39 12.15
CA LEU A 296 4.44 3.49 11.48
C LEU A 296 4.99 4.89 11.84
N ASP A 297 5.62 5.07 12.99
CA ASP A 297 5.96 6.41 13.51
C ASP A 297 6.89 7.20 12.59
N MET A 298 7.71 6.51 11.79
CA MET A 298 8.60 7.12 10.79
C MET A 298 7.90 7.50 9.48
N HIS A 299 6.60 7.27 9.32
CA HIS A 299 5.87 7.65 8.11
C HIS A 299 5.87 9.17 7.94
N GLU A 300 6.54 9.65 6.89
CA GLU A 300 6.87 11.07 6.74
C GLU A 300 5.72 11.95 6.25
N TYR A 301 4.71 11.36 5.67
CA TYR A 301 3.64 12.11 5.03
C TYR A 301 2.30 11.88 5.73
N PRO A 302 1.48 12.88 6.00
CA PRO A 302 1.70 14.32 5.79
C PRO A 302 2.71 14.96 6.76
N GLU A 303 3.00 14.33 7.88
CA GLU A 303 3.97 14.76 8.89
C GLU A 303 4.50 13.54 9.65
N VAL A 304 5.80 13.55 9.95
CA VAL A 304 6.41 12.55 10.82
C VAL A 304 5.81 12.66 12.22
N TYR A 305 5.43 11.51 12.77
CA TYR A 305 4.96 11.47 14.14
C TYR A 305 6.12 11.57 15.13
N TYR A 306 5.96 12.42 16.13
CA TYR A 306 6.92 12.57 17.21
C TYR A 306 6.26 12.18 18.54
N ASP A 307 6.58 10.99 19.03
CA ASP A 307 6.07 10.55 20.33
C ASP A 307 6.51 11.53 21.43
N PRO A 308 5.59 12.16 22.17
CA PRO A 308 5.93 13.07 23.27
C PRO A 308 6.76 12.44 24.38
N ALA A 309 6.75 11.10 24.49
CA ALA A 309 7.57 10.36 25.44
C ALA A 309 9.05 10.26 25.05
N CYS A 310 9.39 10.64 23.80
CA CYS A 310 10.76 10.60 23.29
C CYS A 310 11.44 11.96 23.34
N GLU A 311 12.74 11.94 23.58
CA GLU A 311 13.56 13.16 23.54
C GLU A 311 13.68 13.68 22.11
N ARG A 312 13.51 14.99 21.93
CA ARG A 312 13.70 15.70 20.66
C ARG A 312 15.07 16.41 20.67
N LYS A 313 16.04 15.81 20.00
CA LYS A 313 17.42 16.31 19.92
C LYS A 313 17.73 17.02 18.60
N PHE A 314 17.14 16.58 17.50
CA PHE A 314 17.52 17.00 16.13
C PHE A 314 16.50 17.95 15.50
N GLY A 315 15.25 17.95 15.97
CA GLY A 315 14.16 18.77 15.43
C GLY A 315 13.69 18.33 14.03
N ASN A 316 13.94 17.08 13.63
CA ASN A 316 13.57 16.53 12.33
C ASN A 316 13.35 15.01 12.42
N VAL A 317 13.20 14.32 11.29
CA VAL A 317 12.93 12.87 11.20
C VAL A 317 13.90 11.99 12.01
N ARG A 318 15.10 12.46 12.33
CA ARG A 318 16.05 11.73 13.18
C ARG A 318 15.54 11.52 14.61
N ASP A 319 14.69 12.42 15.12
CA ASP A 319 14.05 12.23 16.43
C ASP A 319 13.08 11.06 16.41
N ALA A 320 12.26 10.93 15.36
CA ALA A 320 11.38 9.77 15.17
C ALA A 320 12.20 8.48 15.01
N ALA A 321 13.26 8.51 14.20
CA ALA A 321 14.18 7.38 14.05
C ALA A 321 14.79 6.93 15.37
N SER A 322 15.22 7.87 16.22
CA SER A 322 15.74 7.60 17.56
C SER A 322 14.68 6.94 18.46
N CYS A 323 13.43 7.42 18.38
CA CYS A 323 12.31 6.89 19.15
C CYS A 323 11.93 5.45 18.72
N THR A 324 11.77 5.23 17.41
CA THR A 324 11.53 3.89 16.85
C THR A 324 12.66 2.94 17.22
N ALA A 325 13.93 3.37 17.12
CA ALA A 325 15.09 2.57 17.51
C ALA A 325 15.07 2.16 19.00
N LYS A 326 14.56 3.02 19.88
CA LYS A 326 14.38 2.68 21.32
C LYS A 326 13.31 1.61 21.51
N SER A 327 12.23 1.67 20.76
CA SER A 327 11.18 0.64 20.76
C SER A 327 11.71 -0.70 20.22
N VAL A 328 12.55 -0.67 19.18
CA VAL A 328 13.26 -1.86 18.66
C VAL A 328 14.23 -2.42 19.71
N GLU A 329 14.99 -1.60 20.43
CA GLU A 329 15.86 -2.04 21.53
C GLU A 329 15.08 -2.82 22.57
N ASN A 330 13.93 -2.30 23.00
CA ASN A 330 13.06 -2.96 23.96
C ASN A 330 12.53 -4.31 23.44
N PHE A 331 12.17 -4.36 22.16
CA PHE A 331 11.72 -5.59 21.51
C PHE A 331 12.84 -6.63 21.42
N VAL A 332 14.03 -6.27 20.99
CA VAL A 332 15.18 -7.17 20.85
C VAL A 332 15.65 -7.69 22.21
N ASN A 333 15.65 -6.84 23.23
CA ASN A 333 16.01 -7.25 24.59
C ASN A 333 14.99 -8.24 25.16
N TRP A 334 13.69 -8.05 24.94
CA TRP A 334 12.67 -9.04 25.26
C TRP A 334 12.87 -10.33 24.46
N PHE A 335 13.12 -10.24 23.15
CA PHE A 335 13.31 -11.38 22.25
C PHE A 335 14.48 -12.27 22.72
N LYS A 336 15.60 -11.68 23.14
CA LYS A 336 16.77 -12.41 23.68
C LYS A 336 16.44 -13.26 24.92
N GLN A 337 15.39 -12.92 25.65
CA GLN A 337 14.96 -13.63 26.87
C GLN A 337 13.96 -14.74 26.57
N GLN A 338 13.46 -14.89 25.34
CA GLN A 338 12.41 -15.85 25.03
C GLN A 338 12.95 -17.28 24.89
N PRO A 339 12.17 -18.30 25.29
CA PRO A 339 12.57 -19.71 25.14
C PRO A 339 12.88 -20.10 23.69
N PHE A 340 12.23 -19.43 22.73
CA PHE A 340 12.41 -19.66 21.30
C PHE A 340 13.55 -18.83 20.69
N TYR A 341 14.27 -18.01 21.43
CA TYR A 341 15.33 -17.12 20.92
C TYR A 341 16.31 -17.85 20.00
N LYS A 342 16.89 -18.97 20.48
CA LYS A 342 17.92 -19.73 19.74
C LYS A 342 17.41 -20.38 18.47
N ASN A 343 16.08 -20.60 18.37
CA ASN A 343 15.43 -21.24 17.24
C ASN A 343 14.62 -20.24 16.40
N THR A 344 14.97 -18.95 16.47
CA THR A 344 14.26 -17.91 15.73
C THR A 344 15.26 -17.00 15.04
N THR A 345 15.10 -16.83 13.75
CA THR A 345 15.79 -15.81 12.97
C THR A 345 14.93 -14.55 13.00
N LEU A 346 15.50 -13.47 13.55
CA LEU A 346 14.88 -12.14 13.54
C LEU A 346 15.57 -11.27 12.48
N VAL A 347 14.78 -10.76 11.55
CA VAL A 347 15.23 -9.80 10.53
C VAL A 347 14.63 -8.43 10.85
N ILE A 348 15.49 -7.44 11.04
CA ILE A 348 15.09 -6.04 11.16
C ILE A 348 15.36 -5.40 9.81
N LEU A 349 14.32 -4.87 9.17
CA LEU A 349 14.36 -4.42 7.79
C LEU A 349 13.64 -3.08 7.66
N GLY A 350 14.34 -2.05 7.17
CA GLY A 350 13.67 -0.87 6.64
C GLY A 350 12.87 -1.27 5.39
N ASP A 351 11.60 -0.89 5.32
CA ASP A 351 10.75 -1.30 4.19
C ASP A 351 11.09 -0.54 2.92
N HIS A 352 11.21 0.78 2.98
CA HIS A 352 11.63 1.64 1.86
C HIS A 352 12.40 2.87 2.36
N GLN A 353 12.96 3.61 1.41
CA GLN A 353 13.66 4.86 1.71
C GLN A 353 12.68 5.97 2.09
N VAL A 354 13.18 6.95 2.86
CA VAL A 354 12.44 8.18 3.17
C VAL A 354 12.02 8.94 1.89
N TYR A 355 10.89 9.62 1.96
CA TYR A 355 10.38 10.39 0.83
C TYR A 355 11.01 11.79 0.72
N THR A 356 11.44 12.35 1.85
CA THR A 356 11.86 13.75 1.92
C THR A 356 13.33 13.96 1.63
N LYS A 357 13.64 15.09 1.01
CA LYS A 357 14.97 15.46 0.51
C LYS A 357 15.96 15.96 1.58
N PHE A 358 15.54 16.00 2.84
CA PHE A 358 16.41 16.51 3.92
C PHE A 358 17.66 15.67 4.16
N LEU A 359 17.68 14.45 3.61
CA LEU A 359 18.80 13.54 3.69
C LEU A 359 19.03 12.95 2.29
N SER A 360 20.30 12.80 1.90
CA SER A 360 20.63 12.02 0.70
C SER A 360 20.08 10.59 0.89
N ALA A 361 19.47 10.01 -0.16
CA ALA A 361 18.99 8.65 -0.11
C ALA A 361 20.10 7.68 0.34
N SER A 362 19.80 6.85 1.32
CA SER A 362 20.67 5.84 1.88
C SER A 362 20.03 4.46 1.72
N PRO A 363 20.80 3.37 1.71
CA PRO A 363 20.25 2.02 1.74
C PRO A 363 19.25 1.83 2.89
N VAL A 364 18.24 0.98 2.72
CA VAL A 364 17.40 0.59 3.84
C VAL A 364 18.19 -0.24 4.85
N LEU A 365 17.91 -0.05 6.13
CA LEU A 365 18.52 -0.86 7.18
C LEU A 365 18.15 -2.32 7.01
N ASN A 366 19.12 -3.23 7.16
CA ASN A 366 18.87 -4.65 7.25
C ASN A 366 19.82 -5.29 8.28
N ILE A 367 19.28 -6.09 9.21
CA ILE A 367 20.04 -6.79 10.25
C ILE A 367 19.44 -8.17 10.45
N PHE A 368 20.25 -9.21 10.40
CA PHE A 368 19.84 -10.61 10.56
C PHE A 368 20.40 -11.19 11.87
N ILE A 369 19.55 -11.36 12.87
CA ILE A 369 19.91 -11.93 14.18
C ILE A 369 19.63 -13.43 14.14
N ASN A 370 20.56 -14.24 14.64
CA ASN A 370 20.48 -15.70 14.63
C ASN A 370 20.32 -16.28 13.21
N SER A 371 21.04 -15.73 12.24
CA SER A 371 21.11 -16.31 10.92
C SER A 371 21.75 -17.71 10.97
N ALA A 372 21.12 -18.71 10.37
CA ALA A 372 21.66 -20.05 10.21
C ALA A 372 22.80 -20.13 9.19
N LYS A 373 22.99 -19.09 8.36
CA LYS A 373 24.07 -18.95 7.39
C LYS A 373 24.89 -17.71 7.70
N SER A 374 26.17 -17.75 7.34
CA SER A 374 27.09 -16.62 7.35
C SER A 374 27.70 -16.44 5.97
N THR A 375 28.19 -15.25 5.68
CA THR A 375 28.91 -14.94 4.44
C THR A 375 29.89 -13.82 4.69
N ASP A 376 31.02 -13.86 3.99
CA ASP A 376 32.00 -12.77 3.95
C ASP A 376 31.69 -11.76 2.81
N PHE A 377 30.68 -12.06 1.98
CA PHE A 377 30.25 -11.23 0.85
C PHE A 377 29.06 -10.34 1.23
N THR A 378 29.30 -9.31 2.02
CA THR A 378 28.24 -8.37 2.43
C THR A 378 28.06 -7.19 1.49
N ASP A 379 29.10 -6.82 0.75
CA ASP A 379 29.06 -5.74 -0.25
C ASP A 379 28.55 -6.28 -1.60
N ARG A 380 27.23 -6.33 -1.73
CA ARG A 380 26.53 -6.82 -2.93
C ARG A 380 25.52 -5.80 -3.41
N LYS A 381 25.39 -5.62 -4.74
CA LYS A 381 24.32 -4.81 -5.30
C LYS A 381 23.04 -5.62 -5.37
N PHE A 382 22.02 -5.21 -4.63
CA PHE A 382 20.76 -5.94 -4.51
C PHE A 382 19.56 -5.00 -4.32
N THR A 383 18.37 -5.58 -4.38
CA THR A 383 17.10 -4.87 -4.28
C THR A 383 16.19 -5.55 -3.26
N THR A 384 15.03 -4.97 -3.02
CA THR A 384 14.00 -5.54 -2.13
C THR A 384 13.61 -6.97 -2.49
N LEU A 385 13.68 -7.35 -3.77
CA LEU A 385 13.30 -8.67 -4.27
C LEU A 385 14.22 -9.79 -3.74
N ASP A 386 15.47 -9.47 -3.47
CA ASP A 386 16.50 -10.41 -3.05
C ASP A 386 16.35 -10.82 -1.56
N PHE A 387 15.51 -10.10 -0.79
CA PHE A 387 15.25 -10.45 0.60
C PHE A 387 14.47 -11.75 0.76
N ALA A 388 13.52 -12.09 -0.13
CA ALA A 388 12.73 -13.32 -0.01
C ALA A 388 13.60 -14.58 0.12
N PRO A 389 14.49 -14.91 -0.83
CA PRO A 389 15.38 -16.06 -0.69
C PRO A 389 16.40 -15.89 0.43
N THR A 390 16.91 -14.66 0.65
CA THR A 390 17.92 -14.39 1.70
C THR A 390 17.37 -14.66 3.10
N ILE A 391 16.15 -14.23 3.40
CA ILE A 391 15.52 -14.45 4.70
C ILE A 391 15.29 -15.96 4.94
N LEU A 392 14.82 -16.69 3.92
CA LEU A 392 14.62 -18.13 4.04
C LEU A 392 15.95 -18.87 4.24
N GLU A 393 17.03 -18.47 3.55
CA GLU A 393 18.34 -19.05 3.78
C GLU A 393 18.91 -18.69 5.16
N ALA A 394 18.68 -17.47 5.64
CA ALA A 394 19.03 -17.07 7.00
C ALA A 394 18.27 -17.91 8.05
N ALA A 395 17.04 -18.35 7.74
CA ALA A 395 16.26 -19.24 8.59
C ALA A 395 16.64 -20.73 8.45
N GLY A 396 17.62 -21.06 7.61
CA GLY A 396 18.18 -22.41 7.46
C GLY A 396 17.61 -23.21 6.28
N TYR A 397 16.80 -22.61 5.41
CA TYR A 397 16.36 -23.24 4.17
C TYR A 397 17.45 -23.15 3.11
N ASN A 398 17.38 -24.01 2.11
CA ASN A 398 18.29 -23.97 0.97
C ASN A 398 17.54 -23.47 -0.27
N ILE A 399 17.35 -22.14 -0.36
CA ILE A 399 16.62 -21.47 -1.43
C ILE A 399 17.45 -20.32 -1.98
N GLU A 400 18.20 -20.57 -3.03
CA GLU A 400 19.04 -19.56 -3.68
C GLU A 400 18.23 -18.57 -4.53
N GLU A 401 17.06 -18.98 -5.02
CA GLU A 401 16.25 -18.23 -5.98
C GLU A 401 14.77 -18.28 -5.57
N PHE A 402 14.11 -17.12 -5.62
CA PHE A 402 12.70 -16.97 -5.25
C PHE A 402 12.07 -15.86 -6.10
N GLY A 403 11.09 -16.21 -6.97
CA GLY A 403 10.61 -15.26 -7.95
C GLY A 403 11.73 -14.80 -8.87
N ILE A 404 11.99 -13.52 -8.93
CA ILE A 404 13.17 -12.97 -9.62
C ILE A 404 14.27 -12.53 -8.64
N GLY A 405 14.08 -12.72 -7.32
CA GLY A 405 15.09 -12.48 -6.31
C GLY A 405 16.16 -13.57 -6.26
N ARG A 406 17.35 -13.20 -5.83
CA ARG A 406 18.51 -14.07 -5.63
C ARG A 406 19.05 -13.91 -4.22
N SER A 407 19.33 -15.01 -3.55
CA SER A 407 19.86 -14.98 -2.19
C SER A 407 21.24 -14.31 -2.14
N LEU A 408 21.43 -13.46 -1.15
CA LEU A 408 22.70 -12.77 -0.92
C LEU A 408 23.77 -13.69 -0.34
N PHE A 409 23.41 -14.88 0.10
CA PHE A 409 24.36 -15.94 0.45
C PHE A 409 24.89 -16.71 -0.76
N SER A 410 24.18 -16.63 -1.88
CA SER A 410 24.58 -17.34 -3.10
C SER A 410 25.72 -16.61 -3.80
N LYS A 411 26.61 -17.42 -4.45
CA LYS A 411 27.64 -16.87 -5.35
C LYS A 411 27.07 -16.40 -6.70
N LYS A 412 25.81 -16.71 -7.00
CA LYS A 412 25.14 -16.19 -8.20
C LYS A 412 24.95 -14.69 -8.09
N GLN A 413 25.16 -13.99 -9.19
CA GLN A 413 24.85 -12.56 -9.25
C GLN A 413 23.37 -12.32 -9.06
N THR A 414 23.00 -11.26 -8.32
CA THR A 414 21.63 -10.75 -8.36
C THR A 414 21.31 -10.24 -9.77
N LEU A 415 20.04 -10.13 -10.10
CA LEU A 415 19.66 -9.57 -11.41
C LEU A 415 20.02 -8.08 -11.50
N PHE A 416 20.06 -7.40 -10.37
CA PHE A 416 20.53 -6.01 -10.33
C PHE A 416 22.05 -5.90 -10.54
N GLU A 417 22.86 -6.82 -10.02
CA GLU A 417 24.31 -6.89 -10.32
C GLU A 417 24.55 -7.15 -11.82
N LYS A 418 23.71 -7.99 -12.45
CA LYS A 418 23.83 -8.34 -13.86
C LYS A 418 23.43 -7.20 -14.81
N ASP A 419 22.30 -6.56 -14.53
CA ASP A 419 21.63 -5.66 -15.48
C ASP A 419 21.68 -4.18 -15.07
N GLY A 420 22.10 -3.89 -13.84
CA GLY A 420 22.24 -2.52 -13.31
C GLY A 420 20.93 -1.74 -13.41
N ASN A 421 21.01 -0.47 -13.80
CA ASN A 421 19.82 0.40 -13.91
C ASN A 421 18.77 -0.08 -14.91
N LYS A 422 19.14 -0.93 -15.89
CA LYS A 422 18.16 -1.52 -16.81
C LYS A 422 17.19 -2.45 -16.09
N PHE A 423 17.63 -3.10 -15.00
CA PHE A 423 16.79 -3.97 -14.19
C PHE A 423 15.51 -3.25 -13.72
N SER A 424 15.64 -2.04 -13.12
CA SER A 424 14.49 -1.24 -12.67
C SER A 424 13.46 -0.98 -13.78
N LEU A 425 13.92 -0.85 -15.01
CA LEU A 425 13.06 -0.62 -16.17
C LEU A 425 12.40 -1.91 -16.66
N MET A 426 13.12 -3.02 -16.61
CA MET A 426 12.59 -4.33 -17.01
C MET A 426 11.50 -4.84 -16.06
N VAL A 427 11.59 -4.52 -14.76
CA VAL A 427 10.57 -4.93 -13.78
C VAL A 427 9.24 -4.21 -13.95
N VAL A 428 9.21 -3.03 -14.58
CA VAL A 428 7.96 -2.27 -14.86
C VAL A 428 7.45 -2.47 -16.29
N ALA A 429 8.22 -3.08 -17.18
CA ALA A 429 7.82 -3.33 -18.56
C ALA A 429 6.61 -4.29 -18.63
N LYS A 430 5.82 -4.22 -19.73
CA LYS A 430 4.69 -5.12 -19.96
C LYS A 430 5.18 -6.56 -20.08
N ASN A 431 4.49 -7.48 -19.42
CA ASN A 431 4.90 -8.88 -19.35
C ASN A 431 3.68 -9.81 -19.28
N LYS A 432 3.66 -10.85 -20.10
CA LYS A 432 2.56 -11.82 -20.14
C LYS A 432 2.47 -12.71 -18.88
N LEU A 433 3.59 -12.89 -18.18
CA LEU A 433 3.60 -13.70 -16.96
C LEU A 433 2.80 -13.01 -15.86
N PHE A 434 2.88 -11.68 -15.74
CA PHE A 434 2.06 -10.93 -14.80
C PHE A 434 0.56 -11.13 -15.03
N ASP A 435 0.12 -11.15 -16.30
CA ASP A 435 -1.28 -11.40 -16.63
C ASP A 435 -1.77 -12.77 -16.13
N LYS A 436 -0.88 -13.78 -16.13
CA LYS A 436 -1.17 -15.11 -15.59
C LYS A 436 -1.18 -15.11 -14.05
N MET A 437 -0.24 -14.40 -13.43
CA MET A 437 -0.10 -14.31 -11.98
C MET A 437 -1.26 -13.55 -11.33
N LYS A 438 -1.82 -12.56 -12.03
CA LYS A 438 -2.98 -11.79 -11.60
C LYS A 438 -4.31 -12.51 -11.77
N LYS A 439 -4.43 -13.43 -12.71
CA LYS A 439 -5.69 -14.12 -12.94
C LYS A 439 -6.04 -14.95 -11.70
N PHE A 440 -7.14 -14.62 -11.05
CA PHE A 440 -7.79 -15.57 -10.17
C PHE A 440 -8.06 -16.83 -10.99
N ASP A 441 -7.67 -17.99 -10.47
CA ASP A 441 -7.83 -19.25 -11.18
C ASP A 441 -9.33 -19.46 -11.49
N ASN A 442 -9.70 -19.22 -12.75
CA ASN A 442 -11.07 -19.32 -13.24
C ASN A 442 -11.61 -20.76 -13.26
N THR A 443 -10.86 -21.74 -12.76
CA THR A 443 -11.42 -23.08 -12.47
C THR A 443 -12.47 -23.03 -11.36
N ILE A 444 -12.58 -21.91 -10.62
CA ILE A 444 -13.66 -21.63 -9.68
C ILE A 444 -14.82 -20.85 -10.35
N SER A 445 -14.74 -20.49 -11.62
CA SER A 445 -15.76 -19.64 -12.21
C SER A 445 -16.14 -19.99 -13.63
N SER A 446 -17.20 -20.73 -13.76
CA SER A 446 -18.18 -20.40 -14.79
C SER A 446 -19.19 -19.42 -14.17
N TYR A 447 -18.78 -18.17 -13.97
CA TYR A 447 -19.72 -17.12 -13.59
C TYR A 447 -20.68 -16.88 -14.77
N LYS A 448 -21.91 -17.36 -14.64
CA LYS A 448 -23.02 -16.87 -15.46
C LYS A 448 -23.70 -15.79 -14.63
N PRO A 449 -23.70 -14.53 -15.07
CA PRO A 449 -24.47 -13.51 -14.36
C PRO A 449 -25.95 -13.91 -14.39
N TYR A 450 -26.57 -14.01 -13.21
CA TYR A 450 -28.03 -14.15 -13.13
C TYR A 450 -28.68 -12.87 -13.63
N LYS A 451 -29.74 -13.02 -14.45
CA LYS A 451 -30.61 -11.88 -14.70
C LYS A 451 -31.36 -11.59 -13.41
N LEU A 452 -30.96 -10.53 -12.73
CA LEU A 452 -31.70 -9.98 -11.62
C LEU A 452 -32.98 -9.38 -12.15
N ASN A 453 -34.13 -9.95 -11.79
CA ASN A 453 -35.39 -9.26 -11.89
C ASN A 453 -35.50 -8.35 -10.66
N THR A 454 -34.90 -7.19 -10.72
CA THR A 454 -34.97 -6.19 -9.65
C THR A 454 -36.35 -5.55 -9.65
N VAL A 455 -37.17 -5.90 -8.70
CA VAL A 455 -38.28 -5.04 -8.29
C VAL A 455 -37.75 -4.12 -7.20
N LEU A 456 -37.12 -3.04 -7.63
CA LEU A 456 -36.77 -1.96 -6.73
C LEU A 456 -38.06 -1.19 -6.43
N ASP A 457 -38.36 -1.03 -5.14
CA ASP A 457 -39.48 -0.18 -4.73
C ASP A 457 -39.13 1.28 -5.09
N ASN A 458 -39.71 1.77 -6.17
CA ASN A 458 -39.44 3.06 -6.80
C ASN A 458 -39.66 4.29 -5.88
N LYS A 459 -40.23 4.13 -4.71
CA LYS A 459 -40.43 5.24 -3.75
C LYS A 459 -39.16 5.68 -3.05
N ALA A 460 -38.19 4.80 -2.88
CA ALA A 460 -36.90 5.17 -2.25
C ALA A 460 -35.94 5.89 -3.22
N LEU A 461 -36.20 5.78 -4.54
CA LEU A 461 -35.31 6.29 -5.59
C LEU A 461 -35.55 7.74 -6.02
N GLN A 462 -36.69 8.35 -5.64
CA GLN A 462 -37.14 9.63 -6.20
C GLN A 462 -36.53 10.88 -5.54
N ASN A 463 -35.72 10.79 -4.49
CA ASN A 463 -35.35 11.95 -3.68
C ASN A 463 -33.88 12.44 -3.78
N TYR A 464 -33.11 12.00 -4.76
CA TYR A 464 -31.72 12.49 -4.89
C TYR A 464 -31.27 12.69 -6.35
N THR A 465 -31.64 13.84 -6.91
CA THR A 465 -31.15 14.30 -8.23
C THR A 465 -30.16 15.47 -8.15
N ASP A 466 -29.57 15.79 -7.00
CA ASP A 466 -28.86 17.06 -6.82
C ASP A 466 -27.32 17.01 -6.85
N PHE A 467 -26.70 15.91 -7.22
CA PHE A 467 -25.25 15.87 -7.46
C PHE A 467 -24.87 15.29 -8.81
N GLY A 468 -25.30 15.89 -9.89
CA GLY A 468 -24.68 15.97 -11.23
C GLY A 468 -23.93 14.79 -11.84
N VAL A 469 -24.13 13.55 -11.39
CA VAL A 469 -23.54 12.34 -11.97
C VAL A 469 -24.69 11.47 -12.50
N GLU A 470 -24.87 11.50 -13.80
CA GLU A 470 -25.83 10.65 -14.50
C GLU A 470 -25.53 9.17 -14.20
N ASN A 471 -26.56 8.44 -13.71
CA ASN A 471 -26.60 7.00 -13.44
C ASN A 471 -25.99 6.48 -12.12
N GLU A 472 -25.85 7.27 -11.08
CA GLU A 472 -25.42 6.79 -9.77
C GLU A 472 -26.54 6.79 -8.73
N TRP A 473 -26.66 5.66 -8.01
CA TRP A 473 -27.67 5.46 -6.98
C TRP A 473 -27.09 5.88 -5.63
N CYS A 474 -27.29 7.14 -5.28
CA CYS A 474 -26.93 7.67 -3.96
C CYS A 474 -28.18 7.83 -3.12
N ASN A 475 -28.42 6.98 -2.13
CA ASN A 475 -29.59 7.07 -1.29
C ASN A 475 -29.31 6.83 0.20
N LYS A 476 -30.11 7.49 1.03
CA LYS A 476 -30.28 7.14 2.44
C LYS A 476 -31.07 5.85 2.64
N ALA A 477 -31.38 5.10 1.59
CA ALA A 477 -32.06 3.82 1.69
C ALA A 477 -31.25 2.86 2.55
N THR A 478 -31.78 2.50 3.68
CA THR A 478 -31.18 1.60 4.64
C THR A 478 -31.49 0.15 4.33
N GLN A 479 -32.39 -0.11 3.39
CA GLN A 479 -32.82 -1.47 3.07
C GLN A 479 -33.37 -1.59 1.66
N PHE A 480 -33.01 -2.66 0.96
CA PHE A 480 -33.62 -3.09 -0.31
C PHE A 480 -33.69 -4.61 -0.37
N SER A 481 -34.68 -5.12 -1.09
CA SER A 481 -34.87 -6.57 -1.26
C SER A 481 -34.78 -6.94 -2.73
N MET A 482 -34.32 -8.13 -3.00
CA MET A 482 -34.23 -8.72 -4.32
C MET A 482 -34.58 -10.19 -4.26
N THR A 483 -34.95 -10.76 -5.39
CA THR A 483 -35.14 -12.20 -5.57
C THR A 483 -34.13 -12.67 -6.59
N ALA A 484 -33.35 -13.68 -6.26
CA ALA A 484 -32.39 -14.29 -7.17
C ALA A 484 -33.01 -15.54 -7.79
N ASP A 485 -32.89 -15.68 -9.11
CA ASP A 485 -33.36 -16.89 -9.81
C ASP A 485 -32.35 -18.02 -9.55
N ASN A 486 -32.81 -19.11 -8.92
CA ASN A 486 -32.00 -20.33 -8.69
C ASN A 486 -30.69 -20.14 -7.94
N ILE A 487 -30.73 -20.19 -6.62
CA ILE A 487 -29.50 -20.25 -5.78
C ILE A 487 -29.05 -21.71 -5.65
N SER A 488 -27.79 -21.99 -5.94
CA SER A 488 -27.20 -23.32 -5.79
C SER A 488 -27.19 -23.81 -4.33
N GLU A 489 -27.04 -25.11 -4.10
CA GLU A 489 -26.87 -25.68 -2.75
C GLU A 489 -25.66 -25.11 -2.01
N ASN A 490 -24.65 -24.62 -2.75
CA ASN A 490 -23.45 -23.99 -2.20
C ASN A 490 -23.63 -22.50 -1.90
N GLY A 491 -24.81 -21.92 -2.13
CA GLY A 491 -25.06 -20.49 -1.98
C GLY A 491 -24.70 -19.69 -3.23
N ALA A 492 -24.42 -18.41 -3.06
CA ALA A 492 -24.10 -17.48 -4.15
C ALA A 492 -23.06 -16.43 -3.72
N PHE A 493 -22.40 -15.79 -4.68
CA PHE A 493 -21.50 -14.67 -4.44
C PHE A 493 -22.22 -13.35 -4.66
N LEU A 494 -22.20 -12.50 -3.63
CA LEU A 494 -22.67 -11.14 -3.70
C LEU A 494 -21.51 -10.21 -4.05
N LYS A 495 -21.63 -9.47 -5.15
CA LYS A 495 -20.74 -8.38 -5.53
C LYS A 495 -21.50 -7.06 -5.46
N MET A 496 -20.95 -6.10 -4.73
CA MET A 496 -21.49 -4.74 -4.66
C MET A 496 -20.38 -3.74 -4.93
N LYS A 497 -20.57 -2.89 -5.92
CA LYS A 497 -19.72 -1.75 -6.21
C LYS A 497 -20.38 -0.49 -5.66
N TYR A 498 -19.67 0.26 -4.83
CA TYR A 498 -20.20 1.44 -4.16
C TYR A 498 -19.18 2.56 -4.06
N LEU A 499 -19.67 3.78 -3.95
CA LEU A 499 -18.81 4.92 -3.58
C LEU A 499 -18.63 4.93 -2.07
N ARG A 500 -17.39 4.85 -1.64
CA ARG A 500 -17.03 4.92 -0.24
C ARG A 500 -17.32 6.29 0.33
N MET A 501 -17.90 6.30 1.52
CA MET A 501 -18.26 7.50 2.27
C MET A 501 -17.54 7.56 3.60
N LYS A 502 -17.57 8.73 4.21
CA LYS A 502 -16.85 9.06 5.45
C LYS A 502 -17.37 8.37 6.70
N GLU A 503 -18.57 7.79 6.65
CA GLU A 503 -19.23 7.21 7.81
C GLU A 503 -19.11 5.68 7.82
N PRO A 504 -18.85 5.06 8.98
CA PRO A 504 -18.86 3.60 9.10
C PRO A 504 -20.27 3.05 8.83
N PHE A 505 -20.34 1.89 8.17
CA PHE A 505 -21.59 1.22 7.90
C PHE A 505 -21.45 -0.30 7.96
N ILE A 506 -22.58 -0.97 8.25
CA ILE A 506 -22.67 -2.42 8.34
C ILE A 506 -23.68 -2.90 7.32
N ILE A 507 -23.35 -3.95 6.58
CA ILE A 507 -24.26 -4.60 5.64
C ILE A 507 -24.74 -5.92 6.25
N TYR A 508 -26.05 -6.10 6.25
CA TYR A 508 -26.71 -7.34 6.61
C TYR A 508 -27.40 -7.94 5.37
N ALA A 509 -27.35 -9.25 5.25
CA ALA A 509 -28.10 -10.02 4.27
C ALA A 509 -29.10 -10.90 5.04
N ASN A 510 -30.39 -10.65 4.91
CA ASN A 510 -31.45 -11.31 5.70
C ASN A 510 -31.09 -11.39 7.20
N ASP A 511 -30.78 -10.22 7.79
CA ASP A 511 -30.34 -10.01 9.18
C ASP A 511 -29.01 -10.68 9.59
N VAL A 512 -28.32 -11.35 8.68
CA VAL A 512 -26.96 -11.86 8.91
C VAL A 512 -25.96 -10.75 8.55
N LYS A 513 -25.10 -10.36 9.49
CA LYS A 513 -24.01 -9.41 9.25
C LYS A 513 -23.01 -10.01 8.26
N ILE A 514 -22.85 -9.39 7.08
CA ILE A 514 -21.97 -9.86 6.02
C ILE A 514 -20.77 -8.95 5.76
N PHE A 515 -20.87 -7.69 6.17
CA PHE A 515 -19.81 -6.71 5.98
C PHE A 515 -19.90 -5.58 6.99
N GLU A 516 -18.74 -5.08 7.41
CA GLU A 516 -18.60 -3.88 8.21
C GLU A 516 -17.46 -3.04 7.65
N ASN A 517 -17.77 -1.80 7.33
CA ASN A 517 -16.78 -0.81 6.94
C ASN A 517 -16.59 0.17 8.10
N ASP A 518 -15.45 0.08 8.76
CA ASP A 518 -15.02 1.07 9.76
C ASP A 518 -14.25 2.17 9.03
N THR A 519 -14.97 3.24 8.66
CA THR A 519 -14.41 4.34 7.86
C THR A 519 -13.85 5.47 8.68
N SER A 520 -13.49 5.27 9.94
CA SER A 520 -12.95 6.33 10.81
C SER A 520 -11.76 7.09 10.19
N GLU A 521 -11.19 6.60 9.08
CA GLU A 521 -9.92 7.09 8.53
C GLU A 521 -9.96 7.64 7.10
N ILE A 522 -11.08 7.76 6.37
CA ILE A 522 -10.99 8.15 4.96
C ILE A 522 -11.80 9.37 4.59
N VAL A 523 -11.08 10.32 4.08
CA VAL A 523 -11.53 11.56 3.47
C VAL A 523 -11.46 11.40 1.94
N GLY A 524 -12.61 11.25 1.29
CA GLY A 524 -12.71 11.24 -0.18
C GLY A 524 -13.75 10.27 -0.73
N PHE A 525 -14.27 10.57 -1.94
CA PHE A 525 -15.17 9.69 -2.68
C PHE A 525 -14.31 8.67 -3.45
N ARG A 526 -14.43 7.39 -3.11
CA ARG A 526 -13.73 6.31 -3.80
C ARG A 526 -14.71 5.20 -4.15
N GLU A 527 -14.60 4.67 -5.37
CA GLU A 527 -15.31 3.44 -5.71
C GLU A 527 -14.66 2.25 -5.00
N GLU A 528 -15.48 1.44 -4.37
CA GLU A 528 -15.06 0.19 -3.76
C GLU A 528 -15.94 -0.96 -4.23
N VAL A 529 -15.35 -2.14 -4.28
CA VAL A 529 -16.05 -3.38 -4.60
C VAL A 529 -16.01 -4.29 -3.38
N PHE A 530 -17.17 -4.66 -2.92
CA PHE A 530 -17.36 -5.66 -1.88
C PHE A 530 -17.81 -6.97 -2.52
N ASN A 531 -17.09 -8.05 -2.22
CA ASN A 531 -17.44 -9.40 -2.64
C ASN A 531 -17.50 -10.30 -1.42
N THR A 532 -18.58 -11.05 -1.27
CA THR A 532 -18.72 -12.04 -0.21
C THR A 532 -19.49 -13.25 -0.69
N HIS A 533 -19.21 -14.41 -0.11
CA HIS A 533 -19.99 -15.61 -0.29
C HIS A 533 -21.18 -15.60 0.67
N LEU A 534 -22.37 -15.79 0.14
CA LEU A 534 -23.60 -15.96 0.90
C LEU A 534 -23.98 -17.44 0.86
N PRO A 535 -23.90 -18.18 1.98
CA PRO A 535 -24.36 -19.55 2.03
C PRO A 535 -25.87 -19.61 1.79
N LYS A 536 -26.38 -20.72 1.25
CA LYS A 536 -27.79 -20.88 0.87
C LYS A 536 -28.75 -20.53 2.00
N GLN A 537 -28.37 -20.83 3.24
CA GLN A 537 -29.20 -20.56 4.43
C GLN A 537 -29.45 -19.07 4.70
N VAL A 538 -28.71 -18.18 4.06
CA VAL A 538 -28.93 -16.73 4.15
C VAL A 538 -30.13 -16.29 3.32
N PHE A 539 -30.57 -17.08 2.33
CA PHE A 539 -31.68 -16.76 1.47
C PHE A 539 -32.99 -17.26 2.11
N GLU A 540 -34.00 -16.41 2.07
CA GLU A 540 -35.38 -16.79 2.49
C GLU A 540 -36.08 -17.65 1.44
N ASP A 541 -37.27 -18.20 1.77
CA ASP A 541 -38.09 -18.95 0.85
C ASP A 541 -38.33 -18.15 -0.44
N GLY A 542 -38.18 -18.86 -1.59
CA GLY A 542 -38.23 -18.23 -2.91
C GLY A 542 -36.97 -17.46 -3.31
N ASN A 543 -35.80 -17.77 -2.70
CA ASN A 543 -34.51 -17.14 -2.95
C ASN A 543 -34.52 -15.61 -2.76
N LYS A 544 -35.31 -15.13 -1.84
CA LYS A 544 -35.35 -13.71 -1.49
C LYS A 544 -34.17 -13.31 -0.62
N LEU A 545 -33.52 -12.23 -1.01
CA LEU A 545 -32.43 -11.62 -0.26
C LEU A 545 -32.79 -10.17 0.08
N THR A 546 -32.78 -9.84 1.35
CA THR A 546 -32.94 -8.47 1.83
C THR A 546 -31.59 -7.95 2.29
N ILE A 547 -31.08 -6.90 1.65
CA ILE A 547 -29.87 -6.22 2.04
C ILE A 547 -30.25 -5.01 2.89
N LYS A 548 -29.74 -4.97 4.11
CA LYS A 548 -29.92 -3.87 5.04
C LYS A 548 -28.58 -3.21 5.32
N ILE A 549 -28.52 -1.89 5.19
CA ILE A 549 -27.35 -1.08 5.53
C ILE A 549 -27.65 -0.36 6.83
N SER A 550 -26.84 -0.58 7.84
CA SER A 550 -26.98 0.03 9.16
C SER A 550 -25.82 0.98 9.43
N TRP A 551 -26.13 2.14 9.97
CA TRP A 551 -25.16 3.17 10.37
C TRP A 551 -25.04 3.16 11.89
N PRO A 552 -23.89 2.78 12.48
CA PRO A 552 -23.75 2.59 13.92
C PRO A 552 -23.84 3.88 14.74
N TYR A 553 -23.68 5.05 14.10
CA TYR A 553 -23.74 6.33 14.77
C TYR A 553 -24.93 7.16 14.29
N ASN A 554 -25.92 7.34 15.16
CA ASN A 554 -27.11 8.19 14.96
C ASN A 554 -26.77 9.70 15.01
N ASN A 555 -25.86 10.19 14.19
CA ASN A 555 -25.66 11.62 14.05
C ASN A 555 -26.59 12.19 12.96
N VAL A 556 -27.56 12.99 13.40
CA VAL A 556 -28.70 13.53 12.67
C VAL A 556 -28.32 14.44 11.47
N ASN A 557 -27.04 14.73 11.27
CA ASN A 557 -26.54 15.68 10.26
C ASN A 557 -25.72 15.05 9.12
N VAL A 558 -25.83 13.75 8.90
CA VAL A 558 -25.13 13.11 7.77
C VAL A 558 -25.84 13.43 6.47
N VAL A 559 -25.22 14.26 5.65
CA VAL A 559 -25.76 14.75 4.37
C VAL A 559 -25.59 13.72 3.24
N PHE A 560 -24.82 12.63 3.44
CA PHE A 560 -24.43 11.72 2.38
C PHE A 560 -24.72 10.25 2.74
N GLY A 561 -25.45 9.55 1.87
CA GLY A 561 -25.69 8.11 1.97
C GLY A 561 -24.69 7.29 1.14
N LEU A 562 -24.77 5.96 1.20
CA LEU A 562 -23.98 5.05 0.37
C LEU A 562 -24.47 5.10 -1.08
N CYS A 563 -23.56 5.31 -2.03
CA CYS A 563 -23.87 5.25 -3.46
C CYS A 563 -23.52 3.86 -3.99
N ILE A 564 -24.53 3.03 -4.27
CA ILE A 564 -24.33 1.73 -4.90
C ILE A 564 -24.31 1.94 -6.41
N LYS A 565 -23.19 1.59 -7.06
CA LYS A 565 -23.01 1.71 -8.51
C LYS A 565 -23.38 0.43 -9.25
N GLU A 566 -23.10 -0.71 -8.66
CA GLU A 566 -23.35 -2.00 -9.27
C GLU A 566 -23.66 -3.02 -8.18
N PHE A 567 -24.57 -3.91 -8.46
CA PHE A 567 -24.92 -4.99 -7.56
C PHE A 567 -25.19 -6.25 -8.38
N SER A 568 -24.54 -7.35 -8.05
CA SER A 568 -24.77 -8.63 -8.71
C SER A 568 -24.68 -9.80 -7.75
N ILE A 569 -25.49 -10.82 -8.01
CA ILE A 569 -25.42 -12.12 -7.36
C ILE A 569 -25.05 -13.14 -8.43
N ASN A 570 -24.01 -13.91 -8.20
CA ASN A 570 -23.51 -14.89 -9.15
C ASN A 570 -23.48 -16.27 -8.50
N ASP A 571 -23.81 -17.28 -9.28
CA ASP A 571 -23.59 -18.68 -8.91
C ASP A 571 -22.13 -19.08 -9.10
N LYS A 572 -21.70 -20.08 -8.36
CA LYS A 572 -20.39 -20.70 -8.55
C LYS A 572 -20.33 -21.51 -9.82
#